data_a2e016b69e4ea435e4e70b4f53fe3d0f
#
_entry.id   a2e016b69e4ea435e4e70b4f53fe3d0f
#
_cell.length_a   1.000
_cell.length_b   1.000
_cell.length_c   1.000
_cell.angle_alpha   90.00
_cell.angle_beta   90.00
_cell.angle_gamma   90.00
#
_symmetry.space_group_name_H-M   'P 1'
#
loop_
_entity.id
_entity.type
_entity.pdbx_description
1 polymer ?
#
loop_
_entity_poly.entity_id
_entity_poly.type
_entity_poly.pdbx_seq_one_letter_code
_entity_poly.pdbx_strand_id
1 'polypeptide(L)'
;TVTISGGTITEASGGYMAAGIGSGYQGLGTVTIEGDAVIKNAQGGEAGAGIGSGTYGDSNILIRGNAVIENAESSANGAGIGSGQGDLYLDGDGMVIDPTVGNVTIEGNAKIENAKSGYGGSGIGGGAIGIGNVIIRGNAQIGNATGGEEGAGIGGGALGTRDVTIE
;
A
#
# COMPACT_ATOMS: atom_id res chain seq x y z
N THR A 1 -8.76 -10.79 -5.63
CA THR A 1 -8.91 -9.60 -6.50
C THR A 1 -10.08 -8.78 -6.03
N VAL A 2 -9.88 -7.47 -5.90
CA VAL A 2 -10.92 -6.47 -5.58
C VAL A 2 -10.98 -5.48 -6.73
N THR A 3 -12.18 -5.19 -7.23
CA THR A 3 -12.41 -4.16 -8.26
C THR A 3 -13.50 -3.22 -7.78
N ILE A 4 -13.21 -1.92 -7.79
CA ILE A 4 -14.12 -0.84 -7.38
C ILE A 4 -14.17 0.17 -8.52
N SER A 5 -15.27 0.15 -9.29
CA SER A 5 -15.39 0.97 -10.52
C SER A 5 -16.21 2.26 -10.33
N GLY A 6 -16.69 2.51 -9.12
CA GLY A 6 -17.46 3.71 -8.76
C GLY A 6 -18.11 3.57 -7.38
N GLY A 7 -18.87 4.59 -7.00
CA GLY A 7 -19.50 4.65 -5.69
C GLY A 7 -18.55 5.09 -4.58
N THR A 8 -19.03 5.06 -3.35
CA THR A 8 -18.28 5.53 -2.18
C THR A 8 -18.15 4.45 -1.14
N ILE A 9 -16.92 4.14 -0.74
CA ILE A 9 -16.63 3.35 0.45
C ILE A 9 -16.28 4.33 1.57
N THR A 10 -17.15 4.40 2.58
CA THR A 10 -16.93 5.31 3.70
C THR A 10 -15.84 4.81 4.62
N GLU A 11 -15.82 3.51 4.91
CA GLU A 11 -14.83 2.89 5.78
C GLU A 11 -14.63 1.42 5.39
N ALA A 12 -13.37 1.02 5.35
CA ALA A 12 -12.96 -0.36 5.22
C ALA A 12 -11.78 -0.60 6.18
N SER A 13 -11.96 -1.49 7.15
CA SER A 13 -10.95 -1.78 8.16
C SER A 13 -10.52 -3.24 8.11
N GLY A 14 -9.21 -3.46 8.05
CA GLY A 14 -8.60 -4.78 8.17
C GLY A 14 -8.35 -5.16 9.64
N GLY A 15 -8.27 -6.46 9.91
CA GLY A 15 -7.78 -6.96 11.19
C GLY A 15 -6.25 -6.81 11.30
N TYR A 16 -5.66 -7.26 12.40
CA TYR A 16 -4.24 -7.08 12.77
C TYR A 16 -3.25 -7.29 11.61
N MET A 17 -3.39 -8.36 10.83
CA MET A 17 -2.50 -8.74 9.73
C MET A 17 -3.14 -8.57 8.34
N ALA A 18 -4.22 -7.82 8.23
CA ALA A 18 -4.99 -7.71 7.00
C ALA A 18 -5.02 -6.27 6.47
N ALA A 19 -5.18 -6.15 5.15
CA ALA A 19 -5.43 -4.87 4.52
C ALA A 19 -6.84 -4.36 4.80
N GLY A 20 -7.05 -3.04 4.80
CA GLY A 20 -8.37 -2.42 4.82
C GLY A 20 -9.16 -2.76 3.55
N ILE A 21 -8.54 -2.58 2.38
CA ILE A 21 -9.06 -3.01 1.08
C ILE A 21 -8.00 -3.88 0.42
N GLY A 22 -8.31 -5.17 0.20
CA GLY A 22 -7.39 -6.09 -0.48
C GLY A 22 -7.37 -7.48 0.10
N SER A 23 -6.24 -7.95 0.63
CA SER A 23 -6.10 -9.32 1.13
C SER A 23 -5.74 -9.40 2.61
N GLY A 24 -5.97 -10.58 3.17
CA GLY A 24 -5.52 -10.94 4.52
C GLY A 24 -4.07 -11.45 4.53
N TYR A 25 -3.71 -12.08 5.64
CA TYR A 25 -2.39 -12.67 5.91
C TYR A 25 -1.94 -13.61 4.78
N GLN A 26 -0.70 -13.45 4.31
CA GLN A 26 -0.09 -14.19 3.20
C GLN A 26 -0.88 -14.14 1.87
N GLY A 27 -1.79 -13.19 1.73
CA GLY A 27 -2.64 -13.07 0.56
C GLY A 27 -2.11 -12.08 -0.47
N LEU A 28 -2.24 -12.41 -1.76
CA LEU A 28 -1.95 -11.47 -2.85
C LEU A 28 -3.05 -10.40 -2.92
N GLY A 29 -2.69 -9.14 -2.67
CA GLY A 29 -3.58 -7.98 -2.76
C GLY A 29 -3.68 -7.42 -4.17
N THR A 30 -4.51 -8.04 -5.03
CA THR A 30 -4.79 -7.47 -6.36
C THR A 30 -6.00 -6.53 -6.25
N VAL A 31 -5.78 -5.22 -6.39
CA VAL A 31 -6.80 -4.18 -6.23
C VAL A 31 -6.83 -3.24 -7.43
N THR A 32 -8.01 -3.04 -8.00
CA THR A 32 -8.25 -2.03 -9.02
C THR A 32 -9.31 -1.05 -8.52
N ILE A 33 -8.99 0.24 -8.49
CA ILE A 33 -9.91 1.32 -8.13
C ILE A 33 -9.95 2.27 -9.32
N GLU A 34 -11.13 2.45 -9.90
CA GLU A 34 -11.27 3.17 -11.17
C GLU A 34 -12.59 3.95 -11.29
N GLY A 35 -12.75 4.63 -12.42
CA GLY A 35 -13.94 5.44 -12.67
C GLY A 35 -14.01 6.62 -11.71
N ASP A 36 -15.20 6.85 -11.12
CA ASP A 36 -15.46 7.91 -10.15
C ASP A 36 -15.55 7.35 -8.71
N ALA A 37 -14.82 6.26 -8.41
CA ALA A 37 -14.80 5.64 -7.09
C ALA A 37 -14.20 6.57 -6.04
N VAL A 38 -14.80 6.62 -4.85
CA VAL A 38 -14.31 7.38 -3.71
C VAL A 38 -14.08 6.46 -2.52
N ILE A 39 -12.87 6.41 -2.01
CA ILE A 39 -12.50 5.70 -0.79
C ILE A 39 -12.22 6.77 0.28
N LYS A 40 -13.09 6.88 1.28
CA LYS A 40 -12.89 7.86 2.35
C LYS A 40 -11.86 7.39 3.36
N ASN A 41 -12.02 6.16 3.87
CA ASN A 41 -11.07 5.57 4.80
C ASN A 41 -10.84 4.11 4.45
N ALA A 42 -9.59 3.76 4.23
CA ALA A 42 -9.12 2.39 4.14
C ALA A 42 -8.00 2.19 5.18
N GLN A 43 -8.29 1.43 6.23
CA GLN A 43 -7.37 1.21 7.32
C GLN A 43 -6.93 -0.24 7.42
N GLY A 44 -5.65 -0.49 7.21
CA GLY A 44 -5.02 -1.76 7.51
C GLY A 44 -4.75 -1.94 9.00
N GLY A 45 -4.56 -3.18 9.43
CA GLY A 45 -4.05 -3.46 10.76
C GLY A 45 -2.58 -3.07 10.93
N GLU A 46 -1.94 -3.48 12.02
CA GLU A 46 -0.55 -3.08 12.31
C GLU A 46 0.45 -3.48 11.23
N ALA A 47 0.26 -4.64 10.62
CA ALA A 47 1.18 -5.16 9.62
C ALA A 47 0.55 -5.28 8.21
N GLY A 48 -0.72 -4.91 8.05
CA GLY A 48 -1.42 -4.87 6.77
C GLY A 48 -1.45 -3.47 6.17
N ALA A 49 -1.57 -3.39 4.86
CA ALA A 49 -1.69 -2.12 4.14
C ALA A 49 -3.08 -1.49 4.33
N GLY A 50 -3.19 -0.17 4.20
CA GLY A 50 -4.50 0.48 4.05
C GLY A 50 -5.24 -0.05 2.83
N ILE A 51 -4.60 0.01 1.66
CA ILE A 51 -5.06 -0.58 0.40
C ILE A 51 -3.94 -1.48 -0.13
N GLY A 52 -4.22 -2.79 -0.32
CA GLY A 52 -3.25 -3.73 -0.89
C GLY A 52 -3.23 -5.09 -0.25
N SER A 53 -2.11 -5.50 0.35
CA SER A 53 -1.99 -6.83 0.95
C SER A 53 -1.90 -6.80 2.48
N GLY A 54 -2.22 -7.93 3.08
CA GLY A 54 -1.89 -8.20 4.47
C GLY A 54 -0.42 -8.55 4.66
N THR A 55 -0.04 -8.87 5.89
CA THR A 55 1.31 -9.29 6.26
C THR A 55 1.78 -10.45 5.41
N TYR A 56 3.02 -10.44 4.99
CA TYR A 56 3.69 -11.44 4.15
C TYR A 56 3.02 -11.65 2.80
N GLY A 57 2.28 -10.65 2.34
CA GLY A 57 1.62 -10.69 1.04
C GLY A 57 2.13 -9.61 0.09
N ASP A 58 2.24 -9.96 -1.17
CA ASP A 58 2.52 -8.99 -2.24
C ASP A 58 1.25 -8.25 -2.65
N SER A 59 1.42 -7.09 -3.29
CA SER A 59 0.29 -6.35 -3.85
C SER A 59 0.52 -5.92 -5.30
N ASN A 60 -0.58 -5.93 -6.07
CA ASN A 60 -0.65 -5.31 -7.39
C ASN A 60 -1.85 -4.35 -7.39
N ILE A 61 -1.58 -3.07 -7.36
CA ILE A 61 -2.57 -2.02 -7.20
C ILE A 61 -2.59 -1.14 -8.43
N LEU A 62 -3.79 -0.94 -8.98
CA LEU A 62 -4.05 0.02 -10.05
C LEU A 62 -5.13 1.00 -9.60
N ILE A 63 -4.78 2.29 -9.54
CA ILE A 63 -5.72 3.38 -9.25
C ILE A 63 -5.74 4.29 -10.47
N ARG A 64 -6.92 4.45 -11.09
CA ARG A 64 -7.04 5.18 -12.35
C ARG A 64 -8.38 5.88 -12.54
N GLY A 65 -8.49 6.60 -13.65
CA GLY A 65 -9.71 7.37 -13.98
C GLY A 65 -9.79 8.64 -13.12
N ASN A 66 -10.94 8.90 -12.53
CA ASN A 66 -11.15 10.01 -11.60
C ASN A 66 -11.26 9.51 -10.14
N ALA A 67 -10.70 8.35 -9.85
CA ALA A 67 -10.77 7.75 -8.52
C ALA A 67 -10.13 8.67 -7.45
N VAL A 68 -10.76 8.77 -6.30
CA VAL A 68 -10.27 9.56 -5.16
C VAL A 68 -10.07 8.67 -3.95
N ILE A 69 -8.87 8.70 -3.40
CA ILE A 69 -8.54 8.08 -2.12
C ILE A 69 -8.30 9.21 -1.12
N GLU A 70 -9.24 9.41 -0.20
CA GLU A 70 -9.10 10.45 0.82
C GLU A 70 -8.07 10.03 1.87
N ASN A 71 -8.22 8.81 2.42
CA ASN A 71 -7.27 8.26 3.38
C ASN A 71 -7.03 6.76 3.13
N ALA A 72 -5.78 6.39 3.05
CA ALA A 72 -5.31 5.01 3.09
C ALA A 72 -4.18 4.89 4.11
N GLU A 73 -4.38 4.12 5.17
CA GLU A 73 -3.50 4.12 6.32
C GLU A 73 -3.21 2.70 6.82
N SER A 74 -1.95 2.45 7.14
CA SER A 74 -1.55 1.33 7.99
C SER A 74 -1.23 1.85 9.38
N SER A 75 -1.65 1.15 10.42
CA SER A 75 -1.40 1.60 11.80
C SER A 75 0.05 1.48 12.22
N ALA A 76 0.86 0.59 11.61
CA ALA A 76 2.30 0.49 11.91
C ALA A 76 3.16 0.12 10.69
N ASN A 77 3.27 -1.17 10.35
CA ASN A 77 4.33 -1.67 9.47
C ASN A 77 3.91 -1.94 8.02
N GLY A 78 2.63 -1.92 7.71
CA GLY A 78 2.15 -1.99 6.32
C GLY A 78 2.30 -0.64 5.62
N ALA A 79 2.20 -0.63 4.30
CA ALA A 79 2.11 0.62 3.54
C ALA A 79 0.72 1.27 3.69
N GLY A 80 0.61 2.58 3.50
CA GLY A 80 -0.69 3.21 3.30
C GLY A 80 -1.39 2.62 2.07
N ILE A 81 -0.70 2.64 0.92
CA ILE A 81 -1.12 1.97 -0.33
C ILE A 81 0.04 1.11 -0.80
N GLY A 82 -0.13 -0.22 -0.83
CA GLY A 82 0.93 -1.12 -1.23
C GLY A 82 0.95 -2.45 -0.51
N SER A 83 2.14 -2.97 -0.16
CA SER A 83 2.25 -4.25 0.52
C SER A 83 2.12 -4.13 2.04
N GLY A 84 1.74 -5.24 2.66
CA GLY A 84 1.92 -5.42 4.09
C GLY A 84 3.39 -5.59 4.47
N GLN A 85 3.66 -5.84 5.74
CA GLN A 85 4.98 -6.11 6.26
C GLN A 85 5.56 -7.41 5.68
N GLY A 86 6.83 -7.38 5.28
CA GLY A 86 7.61 -8.58 4.94
C GLY A 86 8.13 -9.32 6.17
N ASP A 87 8.86 -10.40 5.96
CA ASP A 87 9.38 -11.25 7.03
C ASP A 87 10.88 -11.08 7.25
N LEU A 88 11.28 -11.27 8.50
CA LEU A 88 12.65 -11.28 8.95
C LEU A 88 12.80 -12.42 9.97
N TYR A 89 13.52 -13.46 9.60
CA TYR A 89 13.70 -14.61 10.47
C TYR A 89 15.14 -15.11 10.47
N LEU A 90 15.48 -15.93 11.44
CA LEU A 90 16.77 -16.63 11.51
C LEU A 90 16.57 -18.04 11.00
N ASP A 91 17.40 -18.45 10.04
CA ASP A 91 17.60 -19.84 9.70
C ASP A 91 18.95 -20.35 10.27
N GLY A 92 19.30 -21.59 10.01
CA GLY A 92 20.55 -22.19 10.51
C GLY A 92 21.82 -21.50 10.01
N ASP A 93 21.75 -20.71 8.95
CA ASP A 93 22.87 -20.05 8.27
C ASP A 93 22.93 -18.53 8.55
N GLY A 94 21.92 -17.95 9.20
CA GLY A 94 21.90 -16.53 9.56
C GLY A 94 20.52 -15.86 9.46
N MET A 95 20.56 -14.54 9.28
CA MET A 95 19.35 -13.72 9.14
C MET A 95 18.86 -13.77 7.70
N VAL A 96 17.59 -14.15 7.50
CA VAL A 96 16.91 -14.19 6.21
C VAL A 96 15.91 -13.06 6.14
N ILE A 97 15.95 -12.32 5.05
CA ILE A 97 14.99 -11.27 4.72
C ILE A 97 14.09 -11.80 3.60
N ASP A 98 12.78 -11.88 3.85
CA ASP A 98 11.77 -12.24 2.86
C ASP A 98 10.87 -11.02 2.61
N PRO A 99 11.22 -10.18 1.61
CA PRO A 99 10.52 -8.93 1.37
C PRO A 99 9.19 -9.17 0.67
N THR A 100 8.17 -8.42 1.06
CA THR A 100 6.94 -8.27 0.27
C THR A 100 7.14 -7.26 -0.85
N VAL A 101 6.36 -7.38 -1.92
CA VAL A 101 6.41 -6.45 -3.07
C VAL A 101 5.12 -5.64 -3.17
N GLY A 102 5.24 -4.32 -3.10
CA GLY A 102 4.17 -3.37 -3.35
C GLY A 102 4.27 -2.78 -4.75
N ASN A 103 3.60 -3.39 -5.73
CA ASN A 103 3.48 -2.82 -7.08
C ASN A 103 2.28 -1.88 -7.11
N VAL A 104 2.51 -0.59 -7.29
CA VAL A 104 1.45 0.43 -7.29
C VAL A 104 1.54 1.26 -8.57
N THR A 105 0.45 1.32 -9.32
CA THR A 105 0.30 2.22 -10.47
C THR A 105 -0.86 3.19 -10.20
N ILE A 106 -0.57 4.48 -10.30
CA ILE A 106 -1.55 5.56 -10.16
C ILE A 106 -1.53 6.37 -11.44
N GLU A 107 -2.65 6.43 -12.14
CA GLU A 107 -2.70 7.03 -13.47
C GLU A 107 -4.01 7.78 -13.78
N GLY A 108 -4.04 8.49 -14.90
CA GLY A 108 -5.21 9.26 -15.34
C GLY A 108 -5.37 10.54 -14.51
N ASN A 109 -6.57 10.79 -14.00
CA ASN A 109 -6.88 11.91 -13.11
C ASN A 109 -7.05 11.46 -11.64
N ALA A 110 -6.52 10.28 -11.29
CA ALA A 110 -6.66 9.74 -9.94
C ALA A 110 -6.03 10.67 -8.89
N LYS A 111 -6.67 10.77 -7.74
CA LYS A 111 -6.23 11.63 -6.64
C LYS A 111 -6.06 10.82 -5.37
N ILE A 112 -4.88 10.91 -4.78
CA ILE A 112 -4.59 10.40 -3.44
C ILE A 112 -4.43 11.62 -2.52
N GLU A 113 -5.30 11.78 -1.54
CA GLU A 113 -5.19 12.90 -0.60
C GLU A 113 -4.18 12.55 0.50
N ASN A 114 -4.36 11.40 1.14
CA ASN A 114 -3.45 10.93 2.17
C ASN A 114 -3.20 9.43 2.03
N ALA A 115 -1.93 9.06 2.00
CA ALA A 115 -1.46 7.68 2.13
C ALA A 115 -0.40 7.64 3.22
N LYS A 116 -0.61 6.86 4.29
CA LYS A 116 0.22 6.92 5.48
C LYS A 116 0.53 5.55 6.06
N SER A 117 1.77 5.40 6.54
CA SER A 117 2.20 4.32 7.41
C SER A 117 2.54 4.86 8.81
N GLY A 118 2.30 4.03 9.84
CA GLY A 118 2.54 4.41 11.22
C GLY A 118 4.01 4.33 11.64
N TYR A 119 4.77 3.28 11.25
CA TYR A 119 6.14 3.05 11.74
C TYR A 119 7.12 2.65 10.63
N GLY A 120 7.10 1.42 10.14
CA GLY A 120 8.14 0.90 9.25
C GLY A 120 7.78 0.91 7.75
N GLY A 121 6.51 1.10 7.40
CA GLY A 121 6.08 1.06 6.01
C GLY A 121 6.17 2.40 5.30
N SER A 122 6.04 2.38 3.99
CA SER A 122 5.94 3.59 3.17
C SER A 122 4.51 4.16 3.14
N GLY A 123 4.36 5.42 2.79
CA GLY A 123 3.04 5.98 2.44
C GLY A 123 2.45 5.27 1.22
N ILE A 124 3.24 5.17 0.13
CA ILE A 124 2.87 4.45 -1.09
C ILE A 124 4.04 3.56 -1.50
N GLY A 125 3.80 2.23 -1.60
CA GLY A 125 4.80 1.26 -2.04
C GLY A 125 4.98 0.05 -1.12
N GLY A 126 6.14 -0.14 -0.50
CA GLY A 126 6.43 -1.30 0.35
C GLY A 126 6.05 -1.09 1.82
N GLY A 127 5.55 -2.12 2.49
CA GLY A 127 5.54 -2.18 3.95
C GLY A 127 6.95 -2.30 4.54
N ALA A 128 7.09 -2.41 5.85
CA ALA A 128 8.36 -2.71 6.49
C ALA A 128 8.94 -4.01 5.90
N ILE A 129 10.22 -4.01 5.56
CA ILE A 129 10.86 -5.11 4.83
C ILE A 129 10.14 -5.36 3.49
N GLY A 130 9.73 -4.29 2.82
CA GLY A 130 8.99 -4.36 1.57
C GLY A 130 9.62 -3.55 0.43
N ILE A 131 9.56 -4.13 -0.76
CA ILE A 131 9.98 -3.48 -2.01
C ILE A 131 8.83 -2.63 -2.52
N GLY A 132 9.06 -1.34 -2.79
CA GLY A 132 8.06 -0.45 -3.36
C GLY A 132 8.34 -0.14 -4.82
N ASN A 133 7.59 -0.72 -5.74
CA ASN A 133 7.61 -0.40 -7.15
C ASN A 133 6.42 0.51 -7.47
N VAL A 134 6.68 1.81 -7.69
CA VAL A 134 5.61 2.81 -7.83
C VAL A 134 5.73 3.52 -9.17
N ILE A 135 4.63 3.55 -9.92
CA ILE A 135 4.49 4.31 -11.16
C ILE A 135 3.36 5.33 -10.98
N ILE A 136 3.67 6.59 -11.18
CA ILE A 136 2.71 7.70 -11.16
C ILE A 136 2.78 8.39 -12.51
N ARG A 137 1.65 8.47 -13.22
CA ARG A 137 1.65 9.04 -14.57
C ARG A 137 0.36 9.73 -14.96
N GLY A 138 0.44 10.53 -16.02
CA GLY A 138 -0.70 11.30 -16.53
C GLY A 138 -0.97 12.52 -15.64
N ASN A 139 -2.23 12.74 -15.28
CA ASN A 139 -2.67 13.85 -14.42
C ASN A 139 -2.88 13.42 -12.97
N ALA A 140 -2.33 12.28 -12.57
CA ALA A 140 -2.47 11.76 -11.20
C ALA A 140 -1.90 12.74 -10.17
N GLN A 141 -2.59 12.90 -9.06
CA GLN A 141 -2.22 13.84 -8.00
C GLN A 141 -2.03 13.11 -6.68
N ILE A 142 -0.90 13.37 -6.03
CA ILE A 142 -0.60 12.88 -4.69
C ILE A 142 -0.51 14.09 -3.76
N GLY A 143 -1.45 14.20 -2.82
CA GLY A 143 -1.44 15.23 -1.80
C GLY A 143 -0.36 14.96 -0.76
N ASN A 144 -0.58 13.94 0.06
CA ASN A 144 0.37 13.53 1.09
C ASN A 144 0.65 12.03 0.98
N ALA A 145 1.92 11.69 0.89
CA ALA A 145 2.41 10.34 1.06
C ALA A 145 3.43 10.36 2.21
N THR A 146 3.08 9.77 3.34
CA THR A 146 3.89 9.83 4.55
C THR A 146 4.29 8.42 4.97
N GLY A 147 5.59 8.15 4.92
CA GLY A 147 6.14 6.94 5.52
C GLY A 147 6.16 7.03 7.04
N GLY A 148 6.27 5.90 7.70
CA GLY A 148 6.56 5.86 9.12
C GLY A 148 8.00 6.35 9.43
N GLU A 149 8.46 6.18 10.67
CA GLU A 149 9.77 6.68 11.10
C GLU A 149 10.93 6.16 10.25
N GLU A 150 10.82 4.95 9.71
CA GLU A 150 11.86 4.28 8.92
C GLU A 150 11.45 4.07 7.45
N GLY A 151 10.25 4.49 7.05
CA GLY A 151 9.69 4.28 5.72
C GLY A 151 9.76 5.51 4.83
N ALA A 152 9.79 5.31 3.53
CA ALA A 152 9.71 6.39 2.55
C ALA A 152 8.28 6.95 2.42
N GLY A 153 8.11 8.21 2.05
CA GLY A 153 6.81 8.71 1.63
C GLY A 153 6.28 7.92 0.43
N ILE A 154 7.10 7.80 -0.63
CA ILE A 154 6.82 6.96 -1.80
C ILE A 154 8.04 6.08 -2.03
N GLY A 155 7.86 4.74 -2.10
CA GLY A 155 8.92 3.78 -2.32
C GLY A 155 8.93 2.60 -1.34
N GLY A 156 10.10 2.22 -0.82
CA GLY A 156 10.25 1.10 0.10
C GLY A 156 9.97 1.47 1.56
N GLY A 157 9.63 0.48 2.35
CA GLY A 157 9.63 0.61 3.81
C GLY A 157 11.02 0.40 4.42
N ALA A 158 11.07 0.27 5.74
CA ALA A 158 12.29 -0.08 6.49
C ALA A 158 12.96 -1.33 5.91
N LEU A 159 14.27 -1.30 5.71
CA LEU A 159 15.06 -2.37 5.08
C LEU A 159 14.60 -2.77 3.66
N GLY A 160 13.67 -2.04 3.07
CA GLY A 160 13.16 -2.29 1.73
C GLY A 160 13.92 -1.53 0.63
N THR A 161 13.74 -1.98 -0.60
CA THR A 161 14.25 -1.30 -1.80
C THR A 161 13.09 -0.63 -2.56
N ARG A 162 13.41 0.14 -3.60
CA ARG A 162 12.39 0.89 -4.34
C ARG A 162 12.77 1.13 -5.79
N ASP A 163 11.75 1.13 -6.66
CA ASP A 163 11.78 1.72 -7.98
C ASP A 163 10.58 2.68 -8.11
N VAL A 164 10.84 3.97 -8.28
CA VAL A 164 9.80 4.99 -8.39
C VAL A 164 9.97 5.72 -9.72
N THR A 165 8.91 5.70 -10.54
CA THR A 165 8.84 6.39 -11.83
C THR A 165 7.68 7.39 -11.79
N ILE A 166 7.94 8.64 -12.14
CA ILE A 166 6.93 9.71 -12.24
C ILE A 166 7.02 10.30 -13.66
N GLU A 167 5.90 10.24 -14.43
CA GLU A 167 5.81 10.66 -15.84
C GLU A 167 4.70 11.69 -16.07
#